data_b9c7385a4ab81692b5a6a55fb6c4f1ed
#
_entry.id   b9c7385a4ab81692b5a6a55fb6c4f1ed
#
_cell.length_a   1.000
_cell.length_b   1.000
_cell.length_c   1.000
_cell.angle_alpha   90.00
_cell.angle_beta   90.00
_cell.angle_gamma   90.00
#
_symmetry.space_group_name_H-M   'P 1'
#
loop_
_entity.id
_entity.type
_entity.pdbx_description
1 polymer ?
#
loop_
_entity_poly.entity_id
_entity_poly.type
_entity_poly.pdbx_seq_one_letter_code
_entity_poly.pdbx_strand_id
1 'polypeptide(L)'
;MDQFFEQLHGWVNAINDPMWSGLVYMLLGAGLFFTVTTGFVQFRLFGRSIKEMLGGRKQGDDPHGITPFQAFVTGLASRVGVGNIAGVAIAIKLGGPGAVFWMWVTALIGMSSAFVESSLAQLFKVRDYDNHHFRGGPAYYITQGLGQKWLGVLFALSLIFCFGFVFEAVQTNTIADTTKAAWGWDQHYVGVALVILTAPIIFGGIRRVSKAAEIIVPLMAVLYLIIALFIIATNISLIPDVFGQIFSNAFNFDSAAGGFLGGLISTTMMQGIKRGLYSNEAGMGSAPNAAAAAEVKHPVSQGMIQMLGVFVDTIIVCSCTAFIVLTYQQPYGDLSGAALTQAAIVSQVGEWGAGFLAAILFMFAFSTVIGNYAYAESNVQFIKSHWLVTAVFRMLVLAWVYFGAVANVPLVWDMADMAMGIMAWINLVAILLLSPLAFLLLKDYTAKLKMGKDPEFKLSEHPGLKRKIKSDIW
;
A
#
# COMPACT_ATOMS: atom_id res chain seq x y z
N MET A 1 -11.74 21.54 -23.42
CA MET A 1 -11.33 20.72 -22.27
C MET A 1 -11.12 19.26 -22.67
N ASP A 2 -12.04 18.67 -23.42
CA ASP A 2 -11.95 17.25 -23.82
C ASP A 2 -10.69 16.89 -24.61
N GLN A 3 -10.29 17.72 -25.59
CA GLN A 3 -9.02 17.51 -26.32
C GLN A 3 -7.76 17.56 -25.43
N PHE A 4 -7.75 18.41 -24.40
CA PHE A 4 -6.63 18.45 -23.46
C PHE A 4 -6.56 17.18 -22.62
N PHE A 5 -7.69 16.67 -22.13
CA PHE A 5 -7.75 15.43 -21.39
C PHE A 5 -7.41 14.21 -22.25
N GLU A 6 -7.84 14.18 -23.51
CA GLU A 6 -7.43 13.12 -24.47
C GLU A 6 -5.94 13.12 -24.75
N GLN A 7 -5.34 14.30 -24.95
CA GLN A 7 -3.87 14.41 -25.12
C GLN A 7 -3.12 13.97 -23.87
N LEU A 8 -3.58 14.40 -22.68
CA LEU A 8 -2.97 14.01 -21.41
C LEU A 8 -3.08 12.49 -21.19
N HIS A 9 -4.22 11.89 -21.52
CA HIS A 9 -4.43 10.44 -21.48
C HIS A 9 -3.45 9.72 -22.42
N GLY A 10 -3.29 10.24 -23.65
CA GLY A 10 -2.32 9.69 -24.60
C GLY A 10 -0.89 9.72 -24.06
N TRP A 11 -0.47 10.80 -23.41
CA TRP A 11 0.87 10.91 -22.82
C TRP A 11 1.06 9.99 -21.60
N VAL A 12 0.07 9.92 -20.73
CA VAL A 12 0.11 9.04 -19.55
C VAL A 12 0.23 7.57 -19.99
N ASN A 13 -0.55 7.14 -20.98
CA ASN A 13 -0.49 5.77 -21.49
C ASN A 13 0.79 5.47 -22.24
N ALA A 14 1.33 6.45 -23.00
CA ALA A 14 2.63 6.31 -23.67
C ALA A 14 3.80 6.08 -22.68
N ILE A 15 3.67 6.53 -21.43
CA ILE A 15 4.61 6.25 -20.35
C ILE A 15 4.26 4.94 -19.65
N ASN A 16 2.97 4.71 -19.36
CA ASN A 16 2.50 3.53 -18.63
C ASN A 16 2.86 2.22 -19.33
N ASP A 17 2.58 2.09 -20.61
CA ASP A 17 2.71 0.83 -21.32
C ASP A 17 4.15 0.27 -21.31
N PRO A 18 5.21 1.02 -21.73
CA PRO A 18 6.57 0.51 -21.67
C PRO A 18 7.09 0.36 -20.23
N MET A 19 6.69 1.25 -19.32
CA MET A 19 7.10 1.21 -17.93
C MET A 19 6.58 -0.04 -17.23
N TRP A 20 5.27 -0.34 -17.36
CA TRP A 20 4.66 -1.50 -16.73
C TRP A 20 5.09 -2.82 -17.35
N SER A 21 5.34 -2.86 -18.66
CA SER A 21 5.87 -4.05 -19.33
C SER A 21 7.20 -4.50 -18.71
N GLY A 22 8.08 -3.57 -18.36
CA GLY A 22 9.32 -3.89 -17.63
C GLY A 22 9.12 -4.10 -16.14
N LEU A 23 8.25 -3.30 -15.50
CA LEU A 23 8.04 -3.32 -14.05
C LEU A 23 7.47 -4.64 -13.55
N VAL A 24 6.59 -5.29 -14.33
CA VAL A 24 6.04 -6.61 -14.01
C VAL A 24 7.17 -7.64 -13.79
N TYR A 25 8.14 -7.72 -14.70
CA TYR A 25 9.28 -8.61 -14.55
C TYR A 25 10.17 -8.23 -13.35
N MET A 26 10.37 -6.93 -13.14
CA MET A 26 11.18 -6.44 -12.03
C MET A 26 10.55 -6.77 -10.68
N LEU A 27 9.22 -6.57 -10.54
CA LEU A 27 8.47 -6.91 -9.31
C LEU A 27 8.53 -8.40 -9.00
N LEU A 28 8.21 -9.24 -9.99
CA LEU A 28 8.22 -10.68 -9.82
C LEU A 28 9.64 -11.20 -9.59
N GLY A 29 10.62 -10.72 -10.37
CA GLY A 29 12.02 -11.11 -10.25
C GLY A 29 12.64 -10.71 -8.92
N ALA A 30 12.43 -9.47 -8.48
CA ALA A 30 12.93 -8.99 -7.19
C ALA A 30 12.25 -9.72 -6.02
N GLY A 31 10.91 -9.89 -6.08
CA GLY A 31 10.17 -10.63 -5.05
C GLY A 31 10.62 -12.08 -4.93
N LEU A 32 10.83 -12.76 -6.05
CA LEU A 32 11.35 -14.13 -6.07
C LEU A 32 12.78 -14.18 -5.56
N PHE A 33 13.65 -13.27 -6.00
CA PHE A 33 15.02 -13.15 -5.51
C PHE A 33 15.07 -12.98 -3.99
N PHE A 34 14.29 -12.05 -3.43
CA PHE A 34 14.24 -11.86 -1.98
C PHE A 34 13.62 -13.06 -1.26
N THR A 35 12.61 -13.71 -1.83
CA THR A 35 12.01 -14.93 -1.27
C THR A 35 13.04 -16.01 -1.10
N VAL A 36 13.81 -16.31 -2.15
CA VAL A 36 14.83 -17.36 -2.13
C VAL A 36 16.01 -16.99 -1.23
N THR A 37 16.55 -15.79 -1.36
CA THR A 37 17.75 -15.36 -0.61
C THR A 37 17.50 -15.16 0.87
N THR A 38 16.27 -14.82 1.28
CA THR A 38 15.88 -14.75 2.70
C THR A 38 15.47 -16.12 3.28
N GLY A 39 15.50 -17.18 2.46
CA GLY A 39 15.06 -18.52 2.86
C GLY A 39 13.57 -18.56 3.17
N PHE A 40 12.75 -18.01 2.29
CA PHE A 40 11.28 -17.97 2.41
C PHE A 40 10.82 -17.30 3.72
N VAL A 41 11.36 -16.12 4.02
CA VAL A 41 11.12 -15.39 5.28
C VAL A 41 9.64 -15.23 5.59
N GLN A 42 8.81 -14.97 4.57
CA GLN A 42 7.37 -14.77 4.70
C GLN A 42 6.61 -16.00 5.23
N PHE A 43 7.12 -17.19 5.01
CA PHE A 43 6.54 -18.43 5.56
C PHE A 43 7.24 -18.85 6.86
N ARG A 44 8.56 -18.83 6.86
CA ARG A 44 9.38 -19.29 7.99
C ARG A 44 9.17 -18.44 9.25
N LEU A 45 9.02 -17.11 9.11
CA LEU A 45 8.85 -16.19 10.23
C LEU A 45 7.43 -15.66 10.38
N PHE A 46 6.44 -16.24 9.68
CA PHE A 46 5.05 -15.77 9.72
C PHE A 46 4.47 -15.76 11.13
N GLY A 47 4.58 -16.85 11.86
CA GLY A 47 4.12 -16.93 13.27
C GLY A 47 4.88 -15.94 14.18
N ARG A 48 6.16 -15.68 13.91
CA ARG A 48 6.93 -14.69 14.65
C ARG A 48 6.47 -13.28 14.35
N SER A 49 6.11 -12.96 13.10
CA SER A 49 5.61 -11.64 12.72
C SER A 49 4.30 -11.29 13.45
N ILE A 50 3.41 -12.26 13.63
CA ILE A 50 2.20 -12.09 14.44
C ILE A 50 2.56 -11.81 15.91
N LYS A 51 3.52 -12.53 16.47
CA LYS A 51 3.99 -12.32 17.85
C LYS A 51 4.61 -10.94 18.04
N GLU A 52 5.45 -10.48 17.12
CA GLU A 52 6.05 -9.14 17.13
C GLU A 52 4.99 -8.04 17.04
N MET A 53 4.00 -8.19 16.15
CA MET A 53 2.90 -7.25 16.01
C MET A 53 2.06 -7.16 17.28
N LEU A 54 1.63 -8.30 17.84
CA LEU A 54 0.80 -8.32 19.03
C LEU A 54 1.55 -7.86 20.29
N GLY A 55 2.84 -8.22 20.41
CA GLY A 55 3.71 -7.79 21.51
C GLY A 55 4.06 -6.29 21.44
N GLY A 56 4.01 -5.71 20.26
CA GLY A 56 4.38 -4.32 20.00
C GLY A 56 3.30 -3.28 20.29
N ARG A 57 2.36 -3.54 21.20
CA ARG A 57 1.28 -2.61 21.57
C ARG A 57 1.67 -1.60 22.64
N LYS A 58 2.73 -1.87 23.39
CA LYS A 58 3.19 -0.97 24.44
C LYS A 58 4.20 0.02 23.89
N GLN A 59 4.12 1.27 24.35
CA GLN A 59 5.14 2.29 24.08
C GLN A 59 6.48 1.80 24.63
N GLY A 60 7.55 1.93 23.86
CA GLY A 60 8.90 1.69 24.31
C GLY A 60 9.46 2.84 25.13
N ASP A 61 10.77 2.82 25.37
CA ASP A 61 11.46 3.79 26.23
C ASP A 61 11.74 5.12 25.51
N ASP A 62 11.80 5.12 24.16
CA ASP A 62 12.08 6.31 23.37
C ASP A 62 10.79 7.05 23.00
N PRO A 63 10.60 8.28 23.51
CA PRO A 63 9.39 9.07 23.23
C PRO A 63 9.26 9.52 21.77
N HIS A 64 10.30 9.36 20.92
CA HIS A 64 10.25 9.72 19.50
C HIS A 64 9.58 8.66 18.63
N GLY A 65 9.48 7.42 19.08
CA GLY A 65 8.84 6.33 18.33
C GLY A 65 7.34 6.26 18.51
N ILE A 66 6.65 5.75 17.48
CA ILE A 66 5.32 5.15 17.64
C ILE A 66 5.47 3.67 17.96
N THR A 67 4.43 3.04 18.51
CA THR A 67 4.52 1.60 18.80
C THR A 67 4.62 0.78 17.50
N PRO A 68 5.22 -0.43 17.52
CA PRO A 68 5.25 -1.33 16.37
C PRO A 68 3.86 -1.64 15.82
N PHE A 69 2.85 -1.77 16.70
CA PHE A 69 1.47 -1.96 16.30
C PHE A 69 0.88 -0.72 15.62
N GLN A 70 1.16 0.48 16.12
CA GLN A 70 0.75 1.74 15.47
C GLN A 70 1.37 1.89 14.08
N ALA A 71 2.65 1.51 13.90
CA ALA A 71 3.28 1.49 12.58
C ALA A 71 2.62 0.47 11.63
N PHE A 72 2.23 -0.70 12.15
CA PHE A 72 1.47 -1.70 11.40
C PHE A 72 0.12 -1.17 10.91
N VAL A 73 -0.69 -0.61 11.83
CA VAL A 73 -2.01 -0.10 11.44
C VAL A 73 -1.94 1.17 10.59
N THR A 74 -0.89 1.99 10.74
CA THR A 74 -0.64 3.14 9.86
C THR A 74 -0.29 2.66 8.45
N GLY A 75 0.57 1.64 8.34
CA GLY A 75 0.87 1.00 7.06
C GLY A 75 -0.35 0.33 6.44
N LEU A 76 -1.19 -0.27 7.27
CA LEU A 76 -2.42 -0.90 6.81
C LEU A 76 -3.50 0.13 6.42
N ALA A 77 -3.54 1.28 7.10
CA ALA A 77 -4.45 2.39 6.77
C ALA A 77 -4.21 2.93 5.35
N SER A 78 -2.94 3.05 4.93
CA SER A 78 -2.59 3.45 3.57
C SER A 78 -2.98 2.38 2.55
N ARG A 79 -2.69 1.12 2.83
CA ARG A 79 -2.93 -0.03 1.94
C ARG A 79 -4.41 -0.36 1.78
N VAL A 80 -5.13 -0.54 2.90
CA VAL A 80 -6.53 -0.96 2.90
C VAL A 80 -7.44 0.24 2.62
N GLY A 81 -7.70 0.47 1.34
CA GLY A 81 -8.43 1.61 0.82
C GLY A 81 -9.33 1.25 -0.36
N VAL A 82 -9.53 2.21 -1.25
CA VAL A 82 -10.30 2.03 -2.50
C VAL A 82 -9.73 0.89 -3.34
N GLY A 83 -8.42 0.64 -3.29
CA GLY A 83 -7.76 -0.44 -4.03
C GLY A 83 -8.31 -1.82 -3.73
N ASN A 84 -8.62 -2.11 -2.47
CA ASN A 84 -9.13 -3.41 -2.04
C ASN A 84 -10.58 -3.67 -2.49
N ILE A 85 -11.34 -2.64 -2.76
CA ILE A 85 -12.75 -2.75 -3.16
C ILE A 85 -12.91 -2.44 -4.65
N ALA A 86 -12.62 -1.21 -5.07
CA ALA A 86 -12.77 -0.80 -6.46
C ALA A 86 -11.63 -1.36 -7.34
N GLY A 87 -10.39 -1.38 -6.84
CA GLY A 87 -9.23 -1.90 -7.59
C GLY A 87 -9.37 -3.38 -7.94
N VAL A 88 -9.84 -4.21 -7.00
CA VAL A 88 -10.09 -5.64 -7.24
C VAL A 88 -11.19 -5.83 -8.29
N ALA A 89 -12.28 -5.07 -8.19
CA ALA A 89 -13.36 -5.13 -9.16
C ALA A 89 -12.91 -4.69 -10.58
N ILE A 90 -12.03 -3.66 -10.66
CA ILE A 90 -11.40 -3.24 -11.93
C ILE A 90 -10.51 -4.37 -12.48
N ALA A 91 -9.69 -5.01 -11.63
CA ALA A 91 -8.84 -6.12 -12.06
C ALA A 91 -9.67 -7.26 -12.67
N ILE A 92 -10.78 -7.64 -12.02
CA ILE A 92 -11.68 -8.69 -12.50
C ILE A 92 -12.40 -8.25 -13.78
N LYS A 93 -12.86 -6.99 -13.86
CA LYS A 93 -13.56 -6.46 -15.04
C LYS A 93 -12.65 -6.44 -16.28
N LEU A 94 -11.41 -6.00 -16.14
CA LEU A 94 -10.47 -5.81 -17.25
C LEU A 94 -9.61 -7.03 -17.53
N GLY A 95 -9.22 -7.77 -16.51
CA GLY A 95 -8.31 -8.91 -16.59
C GLY A 95 -8.98 -10.27 -16.44
N GLY A 96 -10.28 -10.31 -16.14
CA GLY A 96 -10.99 -11.54 -15.84
C GLY A 96 -10.69 -12.10 -14.44
N PRO A 97 -11.34 -13.23 -14.06
CA PRO A 97 -11.15 -13.87 -12.75
C PRO A 97 -9.69 -14.23 -12.43
N GLY A 98 -8.91 -14.59 -13.45
CA GLY A 98 -7.49 -14.94 -13.30
C GLY A 98 -6.60 -13.80 -12.78
N ALA A 99 -7.03 -12.53 -12.86
CA ALA A 99 -6.32 -11.42 -12.28
C ALA A 99 -6.14 -11.58 -10.75
N VAL A 100 -7.09 -12.22 -10.08
CA VAL A 100 -7.02 -12.50 -8.63
C VAL A 100 -5.83 -13.43 -8.31
N PHE A 101 -5.57 -14.44 -9.13
CA PHE A 101 -4.40 -15.31 -8.99
C PHE A 101 -3.09 -14.48 -9.01
N TRP A 102 -2.96 -13.56 -9.95
CA TRP A 102 -1.77 -12.72 -10.05
C TRP A 102 -1.66 -11.70 -8.93
N MET A 103 -2.77 -11.21 -8.37
CA MET A 103 -2.76 -10.44 -7.12
C MET A 103 -2.20 -11.28 -5.96
N TRP A 104 -2.61 -12.54 -5.81
CA TRP A 104 -2.08 -13.44 -4.78
C TRP A 104 -0.59 -13.72 -4.96
N VAL A 105 -0.16 -14.01 -6.19
CA VAL A 105 1.27 -14.22 -6.48
C VAL A 105 2.08 -12.98 -6.12
N THR A 106 1.63 -11.80 -6.57
CA THR A 106 2.31 -10.53 -6.26
C THR A 106 2.38 -10.28 -4.76
N ALA A 107 1.33 -10.57 -4.01
CA ALA A 107 1.32 -10.43 -2.56
C ALA A 107 2.30 -11.41 -1.89
N LEU A 108 2.22 -12.71 -2.21
CA LEU A 108 3.05 -13.73 -1.55
C LEU A 108 4.54 -13.52 -1.76
N ILE A 109 4.97 -13.16 -2.99
CA ILE A 109 6.38 -12.83 -3.24
C ILE A 109 6.72 -11.42 -2.78
N GLY A 110 5.78 -10.47 -2.89
CA GLY A 110 5.92 -9.09 -2.44
C GLY A 110 6.12 -8.96 -0.93
N MET A 111 5.60 -9.91 -0.13
CA MET A 111 5.86 -9.97 1.31
C MET A 111 7.36 -9.93 1.61
N SER A 112 8.20 -10.60 0.82
CA SER A 112 9.65 -10.57 0.99
C SER A 112 10.27 -9.22 0.60
N SER A 113 9.73 -8.54 -0.41
CA SER A 113 10.12 -7.18 -0.77
C SER A 113 9.77 -6.19 0.35
N ALA A 114 8.57 -6.28 0.89
CA ALA A 114 8.11 -5.46 2.03
C ALA A 114 8.98 -5.70 3.28
N PHE A 115 9.41 -6.94 3.52
CA PHE A 115 10.36 -7.29 4.57
C PHE A 115 11.71 -6.56 4.38
N VAL A 116 12.28 -6.63 3.18
CA VAL A 116 13.59 -6.02 2.87
C VAL A 116 13.52 -4.50 2.99
N GLU A 117 12.56 -3.85 2.31
CA GLU A 117 12.45 -2.39 2.30
C GLU A 117 12.18 -1.81 3.69
N SER A 118 11.33 -2.48 4.50
CA SER A 118 10.99 -2.00 5.84
C SER A 118 12.12 -2.24 6.85
N SER A 119 12.89 -3.33 6.71
CA SER A 119 14.10 -3.55 7.49
C SER A 119 15.18 -2.51 7.19
N LEU A 120 15.35 -2.16 5.91
CA LEU A 120 16.27 -1.09 5.49
C LEU A 120 15.81 0.28 5.99
N ALA A 121 14.52 0.57 5.94
CA ALA A 121 13.97 1.83 6.43
C ALA A 121 14.23 2.01 7.93
N GLN A 122 14.09 0.95 8.70
CA GLN A 122 14.43 0.94 10.12
C GLN A 122 15.94 1.14 10.35
N LEU A 123 16.79 0.46 9.58
CA LEU A 123 18.25 0.58 9.72
C LEU A 123 18.74 2.01 9.49
N PHE A 124 18.17 2.70 8.50
CA PHE A 124 18.56 4.05 8.09
C PHE A 124 17.65 5.17 8.63
N LYS A 125 16.82 4.89 9.63
CA LYS A 125 15.96 5.90 10.24
C LYS A 125 16.78 6.96 10.99
N VAL A 126 16.23 8.15 11.07
CA VAL A 126 16.82 9.29 11.77
C VAL A 126 15.87 9.82 12.83
N ARG A 127 16.42 10.47 13.84
CA ARG A 127 15.66 11.17 14.87
C ARG A 127 15.37 12.58 14.42
N ASP A 128 14.10 12.97 14.44
CA ASP A 128 13.68 14.36 14.25
C ASP A 128 13.45 14.98 15.62
N TYR A 129 14.40 15.79 16.06
CA TYR A 129 14.34 16.45 17.35
C TYR A 129 13.31 17.57 17.39
N ASP A 130 13.03 18.23 16.24
CA ASP A 130 12.10 19.36 16.16
C ASP A 130 10.64 18.90 16.30
N ASN A 131 10.31 17.74 15.68
CA ASN A 131 8.97 17.18 15.68
C ASN A 131 8.80 15.99 16.63
N HIS A 132 9.85 15.62 17.34
CA HIS A 132 9.87 14.53 18.33
C HIS A 132 9.37 13.18 17.77
N HIS A 133 9.82 12.77 16.58
CA HIS A 133 9.51 11.47 16.00
C HIS A 133 10.67 10.90 15.17
N PHE A 134 10.60 9.60 14.84
CA PHE A 134 11.52 8.97 13.89
C PHE A 134 11.04 9.18 12.46
N ARG A 135 11.99 9.33 11.55
CA ARG A 135 11.77 9.42 10.10
C ARG A 135 12.70 8.47 9.36
N GLY A 136 12.23 7.93 8.24
CA GLY A 136 13.01 7.06 7.37
C GLY A 136 12.23 6.74 6.10
N GLY A 137 12.59 5.65 5.45
CA GLY A 137 12.02 5.21 4.19
C GLY A 137 13.02 5.30 3.03
N PRO A 138 12.58 5.12 1.78
CA PRO A 138 13.46 5.03 0.63
C PRO A 138 14.37 6.24 0.43
N ALA A 139 13.84 7.46 0.59
CA ALA A 139 14.65 8.67 0.46
C ALA A 139 15.89 8.65 1.36
N TYR A 140 15.73 8.11 2.58
CA TYR A 140 16.80 8.01 3.58
C TYR A 140 17.78 6.90 3.25
N TYR A 141 17.32 5.67 2.97
CA TYR A 141 18.27 4.58 2.68
C TYR A 141 18.94 4.71 1.31
N ILE A 142 18.30 5.34 0.32
CA ILE A 142 18.95 5.69 -0.94
C ILE A 142 20.07 6.71 -0.70
N THR A 143 19.79 7.76 0.07
CA THR A 143 20.77 8.82 0.35
C THR A 143 21.92 8.32 1.20
N GLN A 144 21.65 7.59 2.29
CA GLN A 144 22.68 7.15 3.23
C GLN A 144 23.34 5.83 2.81
N GLY A 145 22.53 4.86 2.37
CA GLY A 145 22.99 3.52 2.01
C GLY A 145 23.71 3.44 0.67
N LEU A 146 23.17 4.11 -0.37
CA LEU A 146 23.76 4.19 -1.71
C LEU A 146 24.62 5.43 -1.92
N GLY A 147 24.54 6.44 -1.05
CA GLY A 147 25.21 7.72 -1.23
C GLY A 147 24.63 8.60 -2.32
N GLN A 148 23.44 8.30 -2.85
CA GLN A 148 22.82 8.96 -4.00
C GLN A 148 21.72 9.94 -3.56
N LYS A 149 22.12 11.14 -3.11
CA LYS A 149 21.17 12.15 -2.62
C LYS A 149 20.14 12.58 -3.67
N TRP A 150 20.57 12.77 -4.92
CA TRP A 150 19.68 13.19 -6.02
C TRP A 150 18.56 12.15 -6.26
N LEU A 151 18.89 10.85 -6.19
CA LEU A 151 17.93 9.77 -6.37
C LEU A 151 16.97 9.69 -5.17
N GLY A 152 17.48 9.95 -3.95
CA GLY A 152 16.63 10.08 -2.75
C GLY A 152 15.63 11.23 -2.86
N VAL A 153 16.05 12.38 -3.41
CA VAL A 153 15.15 13.51 -3.65
C VAL A 153 14.14 13.18 -4.75
N LEU A 154 14.57 12.54 -5.84
CA LEU A 154 13.66 12.11 -6.91
C LEU A 154 12.58 11.16 -6.38
N PHE A 155 12.97 10.17 -5.55
CA PHE A 155 12.00 9.30 -4.90
C PHE A 155 11.03 10.08 -4.00
N ALA A 156 11.54 11.00 -3.18
CA ALA A 156 10.71 11.81 -2.29
C ALA A 156 9.68 12.66 -3.07
N LEU A 157 10.08 13.28 -4.17
CA LEU A 157 9.18 14.03 -5.04
C LEU A 157 8.13 13.13 -5.69
N SER A 158 8.52 11.94 -6.16
CA SER A 158 7.61 10.96 -6.74
C SER A 158 6.57 10.48 -5.72
N LEU A 159 7.01 10.23 -4.47
CA LEU A 159 6.10 9.83 -3.39
C LEU A 159 5.15 10.97 -3.00
N ILE A 160 5.63 12.20 -2.86
CA ILE A 160 4.79 13.36 -2.56
C ILE A 160 3.72 13.54 -3.65
N PHE A 161 4.10 13.41 -4.92
CA PHE A 161 3.16 13.50 -6.03
C PHE A 161 2.13 12.35 -5.99
N CYS A 162 2.59 11.12 -5.83
CA CYS A 162 1.73 9.94 -5.81
C CYS A 162 0.78 9.94 -4.61
N PHE A 163 1.34 9.99 -3.39
CA PHE A 163 0.60 9.82 -2.13
C PHE A 163 0.01 11.13 -1.60
N GLY A 164 0.64 12.27 -1.85
CA GLY A 164 0.12 13.57 -1.41
C GLY A 164 -0.99 14.13 -2.30
N PHE A 165 -1.10 13.65 -3.55
CA PHE A 165 -2.05 14.21 -4.51
C PHE A 165 -2.83 13.14 -5.29
N VAL A 166 -2.19 12.31 -6.10
CA VAL A 166 -2.89 11.43 -7.03
C VAL A 166 -3.74 10.39 -6.30
N PHE A 167 -3.15 9.67 -5.36
CA PHE A 167 -3.87 8.66 -4.56
C PHE A 167 -4.94 9.31 -3.68
N GLU A 168 -4.71 10.52 -3.17
CA GLU A 168 -5.72 11.28 -2.43
C GLU A 168 -6.96 11.54 -3.29
N ALA A 169 -6.77 11.94 -4.55
CA ALA A 169 -7.89 12.17 -5.46
C ALA A 169 -8.68 10.89 -5.73
N VAL A 170 -8.01 9.73 -5.92
CA VAL A 170 -8.70 8.44 -6.07
C VAL A 170 -9.58 8.13 -4.86
N GLN A 171 -9.05 8.31 -3.65
CA GLN A 171 -9.79 8.01 -2.42
C GLN A 171 -11.00 8.94 -2.26
N THR A 172 -10.79 10.25 -2.36
CA THR A 172 -11.84 11.24 -2.09
C THR A 172 -12.91 11.27 -3.16
N ASN A 173 -12.55 11.07 -4.43
CA ASN A 173 -13.48 10.91 -5.53
C ASN A 173 -14.39 9.69 -5.31
N THR A 174 -13.80 8.54 -4.96
CA THR A 174 -14.58 7.32 -4.74
C THR A 174 -15.53 7.46 -3.53
N ILE A 175 -15.12 8.13 -2.46
CA ILE A 175 -16.02 8.45 -1.34
C ILE A 175 -17.21 9.27 -1.85
N ALA A 176 -16.94 10.35 -2.58
CA ALA A 176 -17.98 11.24 -3.08
C ALA A 176 -18.96 10.53 -4.03
N ASP A 177 -18.46 9.72 -4.95
CA ASP A 177 -19.29 8.96 -5.90
C ASP A 177 -20.15 7.90 -5.20
N THR A 178 -19.59 7.15 -4.27
CA THR A 178 -20.33 6.09 -3.56
C THR A 178 -21.36 6.65 -2.58
N THR A 179 -21.07 7.74 -1.89
CA THR A 179 -22.05 8.42 -1.02
C THR A 179 -23.18 9.06 -1.83
N LYS A 180 -22.87 9.61 -3.00
CA LYS A 180 -23.86 10.12 -3.93
C LYS A 180 -24.77 8.99 -4.45
N ALA A 181 -24.18 7.85 -4.84
CA ALA A 181 -24.93 6.71 -5.33
C ALA A 181 -25.82 6.07 -4.24
N ALA A 182 -25.34 5.97 -3.00
CA ALA A 182 -26.05 5.33 -1.91
C ALA A 182 -27.09 6.22 -1.24
N TRP A 183 -26.80 7.50 -1.08
CA TRP A 183 -27.62 8.43 -0.25
C TRP A 183 -28.01 9.73 -0.96
N GLY A 184 -27.59 9.94 -2.22
CA GLY A 184 -27.86 11.16 -2.97
C GLY A 184 -27.13 12.40 -2.46
N TRP A 185 -26.06 12.25 -1.68
CA TRP A 185 -25.32 13.37 -1.11
C TRP A 185 -24.56 14.14 -2.20
N ASP A 186 -24.60 15.46 -2.07
CA ASP A 186 -23.85 16.35 -2.97
C ASP A 186 -22.33 16.25 -2.69
N GLN A 187 -21.55 16.15 -3.76
CA GLN A 187 -20.08 15.96 -3.68
C GLN A 187 -19.38 17.13 -2.99
N HIS A 188 -19.92 18.36 -3.08
CA HIS A 188 -19.34 19.52 -2.39
C HIS A 188 -19.46 19.39 -0.88
N TYR A 189 -20.63 18.95 -0.36
CA TYR A 189 -20.80 18.73 1.08
C TYR A 189 -19.90 17.58 1.59
N VAL A 190 -19.77 16.52 0.80
CA VAL A 190 -18.86 15.40 1.12
C VAL A 190 -17.41 15.90 1.14
N GLY A 191 -16.99 16.68 0.16
CA GLY A 191 -15.64 17.26 0.10
C GLY A 191 -15.33 18.17 1.30
N VAL A 192 -16.27 19.04 1.69
CA VAL A 192 -16.12 19.88 2.89
C VAL A 192 -16.05 19.03 4.16
N ALA A 193 -16.91 18.02 4.30
CA ALA A 193 -16.89 17.12 5.44
C ALA A 193 -15.55 16.38 5.55
N LEU A 194 -14.99 15.90 4.43
CA LEU A 194 -13.68 15.25 4.39
C LEU A 194 -12.57 16.20 4.84
N VAL A 195 -12.57 17.46 4.40
CA VAL A 195 -11.59 18.46 4.85
C VAL A 195 -11.69 18.68 6.36
N ILE A 196 -12.90 18.85 6.90
CA ILE A 196 -13.14 19.08 8.34
C ILE A 196 -12.67 17.87 9.17
N LEU A 197 -12.91 16.65 8.69
CA LEU A 197 -12.48 15.41 9.38
C LEU A 197 -10.97 15.19 9.28
N THR A 198 -10.37 15.47 8.13
CA THR A 198 -8.94 15.24 7.86
C THR A 198 -8.06 16.25 8.59
N ALA A 199 -8.43 17.54 8.61
CA ALA A 199 -7.61 18.62 9.14
C ALA A 199 -7.10 18.36 10.58
N PRO A 200 -7.94 18.06 11.59
CA PRO A 200 -7.46 17.89 12.97
C PRO A 200 -6.51 16.70 13.13
N ILE A 201 -6.59 15.69 12.23
CA ILE A 201 -5.71 14.53 12.27
C ILE A 201 -4.36 14.88 11.69
N ILE A 202 -4.30 15.44 10.47
CA ILE A 202 -3.04 15.73 9.80
C ILE A 202 -2.22 16.83 10.48
N PHE A 203 -2.87 17.81 11.10
CA PHE A 203 -2.17 18.83 11.91
C PHE A 203 -1.50 18.24 13.15
N GLY A 204 -1.84 17.03 13.57
CA GLY A 204 -1.19 16.32 14.65
C GLY A 204 -0.02 15.41 14.22
N GLY A 205 0.28 15.36 12.90
CA GLY A 205 1.36 14.55 12.33
C GLY A 205 1.17 13.05 12.54
N ILE A 206 2.25 12.28 12.31
CA ILE A 206 2.24 10.82 12.34
C ILE A 206 1.61 10.19 13.60
N ARG A 207 1.75 10.85 14.77
CA ARG A 207 1.20 10.34 16.03
C ARG A 207 -0.32 10.38 16.08
N ARG A 208 -0.96 11.43 15.54
CA ARG A 208 -2.43 11.48 15.47
C ARG A 208 -2.95 10.58 14.37
N VAL A 209 -2.24 10.51 13.25
CA VAL A 209 -2.56 9.57 12.17
C VAL A 209 -2.53 8.14 12.69
N SER A 210 -1.48 7.73 13.39
CA SER A 210 -1.37 6.36 13.93
C SER A 210 -2.43 6.04 14.98
N LYS A 211 -2.81 7.01 15.85
CA LYS A 211 -3.89 6.83 16.81
C LYS A 211 -5.27 6.69 16.12
N ALA A 212 -5.52 7.49 15.09
CA ALA A 212 -6.74 7.37 14.29
C ALA A 212 -6.80 6.02 13.57
N ALA A 213 -5.70 5.61 12.93
CA ALA A 213 -5.58 4.31 12.27
C ALA A 213 -5.77 3.13 13.23
N GLU A 214 -5.28 3.23 14.47
CA GLU A 214 -5.42 2.22 15.52
C GLU A 214 -6.88 1.90 15.86
N ILE A 215 -7.79 2.84 15.64
CA ILE A 215 -9.23 2.67 15.86
C ILE A 215 -9.93 2.28 14.55
N ILE A 216 -9.69 3.03 13.49
CA ILE A 216 -10.43 2.91 12.23
C ILE A 216 -10.13 1.56 11.55
N VAL A 217 -8.84 1.19 11.46
CA VAL A 217 -8.41 0.03 10.66
C VAL A 217 -8.97 -1.29 11.20
N PRO A 218 -8.86 -1.63 12.49
CA PRO A 218 -9.47 -2.86 12.98
C PRO A 218 -11.00 -2.89 12.84
N LEU A 219 -11.66 -1.74 13.08
CA LEU A 219 -13.12 -1.66 12.98
C LEU A 219 -13.59 -1.91 11.55
N MET A 220 -13.01 -1.20 10.57
CA MET A 220 -13.39 -1.35 9.17
C MET A 220 -13.09 -2.76 8.65
N ALA A 221 -11.94 -3.35 9.03
CA ALA A 221 -11.56 -4.69 8.61
C ALA A 221 -12.54 -5.74 9.14
N VAL A 222 -12.93 -5.67 10.42
CA VAL A 222 -13.89 -6.59 11.01
C VAL A 222 -15.26 -6.47 10.35
N LEU A 223 -15.77 -5.25 10.15
CA LEU A 223 -17.07 -5.04 9.50
C LEU A 223 -17.09 -5.58 8.08
N TYR A 224 -16.00 -5.34 7.31
CA TYR A 224 -15.90 -5.85 5.95
C TYR A 224 -15.77 -7.37 5.90
N LEU A 225 -14.99 -7.96 6.79
CA LEU A 225 -14.86 -9.41 6.89
C LEU A 225 -16.19 -10.10 7.25
N ILE A 226 -17.01 -9.50 8.13
CA ILE A 226 -18.30 -10.05 8.50
C ILE A 226 -19.21 -10.16 7.27
N ILE A 227 -19.37 -9.09 6.48
CA ILE A 227 -20.22 -9.13 5.29
C ILE A 227 -19.66 -10.07 4.22
N ALA A 228 -18.34 -10.06 4.02
CA ALA A 228 -17.70 -10.96 3.07
C ALA A 228 -17.88 -12.43 3.43
N LEU A 229 -17.66 -12.79 4.70
CA LEU A 229 -17.87 -14.16 5.19
C LEU A 229 -19.34 -14.58 5.13
N PHE A 230 -20.26 -13.65 5.39
CA PHE A 230 -21.69 -13.91 5.22
C PHE A 230 -22.02 -14.24 3.76
N ILE A 231 -21.55 -13.43 2.79
CA ILE A 231 -21.77 -13.66 1.36
C ILE A 231 -21.12 -14.98 0.91
N ILE A 232 -19.90 -15.28 1.35
CA ILE A 232 -19.22 -16.54 1.05
C ILE A 232 -20.00 -17.72 1.61
N ALA A 233 -20.47 -17.64 2.85
CA ALA A 233 -21.21 -18.72 3.50
C ALA A 233 -22.56 -18.99 2.83
N THR A 234 -23.28 -17.95 2.42
CA THR A 234 -24.55 -18.08 1.69
C THR A 234 -24.39 -18.61 0.26
N ASN A 235 -23.21 -18.45 -0.32
CA ASN A 235 -22.85 -18.89 -1.67
C ASN A 235 -21.80 -20.01 -1.68
N ILE A 236 -21.73 -20.81 -0.62
CA ILE A 236 -20.66 -21.82 -0.45
C ILE A 236 -20.58 -22.82 -1.59
N SER A 237 -21.72 -23.13 -2.24
CA SER A 237 -21.79 -24.01 -3.40
C SER A 237 -21.11 -23.47 -4.67
N LEU A 238 -20.97 -22.12 -4.78
CA LEU A 238 -20.30 -21.46 -5.90
C LEU A 238 -18.79 -21.35 -5.70
N ILE A 239 -18.30 -21.50 -4.47
CA ILE A 239 -16.90 -21.26 -4.14
C ILE A 239 -15.93 -22.16 -4.92
N PRO A 240 -16.19 -23.49 -5.10
CA PRO A 240 -15.35 -24.33 -5.96
C PRO A 240 -15.24 -23.81 -7.40
N ASP A 241 -16.35 -23.35 -7.97
CA ASP A 241 -16.41 -22.80 -9.32
C ASP A 241 -15.64 -21.49 -9.43
N VAL A 242 -15.74 -20.62 -8.40
CA VAL A 242 -14.96 -19.38 -8.31
C VAL A 242 -13.46 -19.67 -8.32
N PHE A 243 -13.00 -20.64 -7.51
CA PHE A 243 -11.60 -21.07 -7.56
C PHE A 243 -11.24 -21.64 -8.93
N GLY A 244 -12.10 -22.48 -9.51
CA GLY A 244 -11.92 -23.00 -10.87
C GLY A 244 -11.73 -21.89 -11.90
N GLN A 245 -12.55 -20.84 -11.86
CA GLN A 245 -12.43 -19.68 -12.74
C GLN A 245 -11.11 -18.91 -12.49
N ILE A 246 -10.72 -18.67 -11.24
CA ILE A 246 -9.47 -17.96 -10.90
C ILE A 246 -8.27 -18.70 -11.49
N PHE A 247 -8.15 -20.00 -11.27
CA PHE A 247 -6.99 -20.79 -11.72
C PHE A 247 -7.00 -21.06 -13.22
N SER A 248 -8.14 -21.38 -13.82
CA SER A 248 -8.22 -21.67 -15.26
C SER A 248 -7.96 -20.44 -16.13
N ASN A 249 -8.38 -19.24 -15.68
CA ASN A 249 -8.18 -17.99 -16.41
C ASN A 249 -6.83 -17.31 -16.13
N ALA A 250 -6.08 -17.76 -15.12
CA ALA A 250 -4.82 -17.12 -14.73
C ALA A 250 -3.74 -17.20 -15.83
N PHE A 251 -3.77 -18.24 -16.65
CA PHE A 251 -2.76 -18.54 -17.68
C PHE A 251 -3.30 -18.45 -19.10
N ASN A 252 -4.45 -17.81 -19.32
CA ASN A 252 -4.94 -17.48 -20.65
C ASN A 252 -4.02 -16.42 -21.27
N PHE A 253 -2.99 -16.87 -21.95
CA PHE A 253 -2.13 -16.07 -22.80
C PHE A 253 -2.85 -15.88 -24.15
N ASP A 254 -3.84 -14.99 -24.19
CA ASP A 254 -4.36 -14.52 -25.48
C ASP A 254 -3.19 -13.94 -26.26
N SER A 255 -2.98 -14.47 -27.46
CA SER A 255 -1.86 -14.18 -28.35
C SER A 255 -1.61 -12.67 -28.45
N ALA A 256 -0.72 -12.17 -27.59
CA ALA A 256 -0.30 -10.79 -27.64
C ALA A 256 0.49 -10.61 -28.96
N ALA A 257 0.00 -9.77 -29.83
CA ALA A 257 0.70 -9.26 -31.00
C ALA A 257 1.89 -8.37 -30.58
N GLY A 258 2.83 -8.93 -29.84
CA GLY A 258 4.01 -8.23 -29.33
C GLY A 258 5.17 -9.20 -29.19
N GLY A 259 6.37 -8.81 -29.60
CA GLY A 259 7.54 -9.69 -29.70
C GLY A 259 7.85 -10.53 -28.45
N PHE A 260 8.84 -11.40 -28.52
CA PHE A 260 9.14 -12.52 -27.60
C PHE A 260 9.01 -12.23 -26.09
N LEU A 261 9.25 -11.00 -25.61
CA LEU A 261 9.06 -10.62 -24.20
C LEU A 261 7.67 -10.01 -23.92
N GLY A 262 7.05 -9.32 -24.86
CA GLY A 262 5.72 -8.72 -24.70
C GLY A 262 4.59 -9.77 -24.74
N GLY A 263 4.79 -10.87 -25.44
CA GLY A 263 3.81 -11.97 -25.53
C GLY A 263 3.67 -12.85 -24.28
N LEU A 264 4.53 -12.68 -23.28
CA LEU A 264 4.47 -13.43 -22.01
C LEU A 264 3.61 -12.76 -20.94
N ILE A 265 3.23 -11.49 -21.11
CA ILE A 265 2.39 -10.75 -20.16
C ILE A 265 0.98 -10.65 -20.74
N SER A 266 0.04 -11.42 -20.20
CA SER A 266 -1.38 -11.29 -20.53
C SER A 266 -2.01 -10.07 -19.85
N THR A 267 -3.11 -9.57 -20.41
CA THR A 267 -3.93 -8.52 -19.77
C THR A 267 -4.33 -8.94 -18.35
N THR A 268 -4.69 -10.20 -18.16
CA THR A 268 -5.01 -10.80 -16.87
C THR A 268 -3.88 -10.63 -15.85
N MET A 269 -2.66 -11.00 -16.24
CA MET A 269 -1.46 -10.86 -15.41
C MET A 269 -1.17 -9.39 -15.12
N MET A 270 -1.21 -8.53 -16.14
CA MET A 270 -0.95 -7.10 -16.00
C MET A 270 -1.92 -6.44 -15.01
N GLN A 271 -3.22 -6.68 -15.15
CA GLN A 271 -4.22 -6.10 -14.27
C GLN A 271 -4.10 -6.65 -12.84
N GLY A 272 -3.86 -7.95 -12.68
CA GLY A 272 -3.64 -8.54 -11.37
C GLY A 272 -2.43 -7.94 -10.64
N ILE A 273 -1.30 -7.77 -11.33
CA ILE A 273 -0.08 -7.20 -10.74
C ILE A 273 -0.24 -5.71 -10.44
N LYS A 274 -0.81 -4.93 -11.37
CA LYS A 274 -1.08 -3.49 -11.16
C LYS A 274 -1.97 -3.26 -9.94
N ARG A 275 -3.13 -3.92 -9.88
CA ARG A 275 -4.07 -3.73 -8.77
C ARG A 275 -3.57 -4.38 -7.47
N GLY A 276 -2.79 -5.47 -7.57
CA GLY A 276 -2.08 -6.05 -6.43
C GLY A 276 -1.08 -5.06 -5.82
N LEU A 277 -0.21 -4.46 -6.62
CA LEU A 277 0.76 -3.46 -6.16
C LEU A 277 0.07 -2.21 -5.61
N TYR A 278 -0.98 -1.73 -6.27
CA TYR A 278 -1.77 -0.58 -5.80
C TYR A 278 -2.33 -0.80 -4.39
N SER A 279 -2.78 -2.03 -4.10
CA SER A 279 -3.34 -2.40 -2.81
C SER A 279 -2.26 -2.62 -1.76
N ASN A 280 -1.31 -3.54 -2.01
CA ASN A 280 -0.38 -4.00 -0.97
C ASN A 280 0.90 -3.18 -0.82
N GLU A 281 1.22 -2.31 -1.77
CA GLU A 281 2.38 -1.40 -1.79
C GLU A 281 3.76 -2.11 -1.70
N ALA A 282 3.84 -3.43 -1.87
CA ALA A 282 5.07 -4.19 -1.64
C ALA A 282 6.13 -3.94 -2.72
N GLY A 283 7.25 -3.36 -2.33
CA GLY A 283 8.33 -2.97 -3.24
C GLY A 283 8.14 -1.58 -3.87
N MET A 284 7.03 -0.89 -3.58
CA MET A 284 6.80 0.49 -4.04
C MET A 284 7.55 1.52 -3.20
N GLY A 285 7.90 1.19 -1.95
CA GLY A 285 8.66 2.07 -1.07
C GLY A 285 7.82 3.05 -0.24
N SER A 286 6.51 2.92 -0.21
CA SER A 286 5.62 3.78 0.57
C SER A 286 5.53 3.36 2.04
N ALA A 287 5.17 2.12 2.30
CA ALA A 287 5.03 1.54 3.64
C ALA A 287 6.31 1.63 4.53
N PRO A 288 7.54 1.61 3.99
CA PRO A 288 8.76 1.86 4.76
C PRO A 288 8.77 3.17 5.55
N ASN A 289 8.00 4.19 5.14
CA ASN A 289 7.87 5.45 5.88
C ASN A 289 7.18 5.25 7.23
N ALA A 290 6.09 4.46 7.29
CA ALA A 290 5.46 4.08 8.56
C ALA A 290 6.37 3.14 9.37
N ALA A 291 6.98 2.17 8.72
CA ALA A 291 7.90 1.24 9.38
C ALA A 291 9.01 1.97 10.12
N ALA A 292 9.62 2.99 9.51
CA ALA A 292 10.71 3.76 10.11
C ALA A 292 10.30 4.55 11.35
N ALA A 293 9.04 4.98 11.44
CA ALA A 293 8.55 5.73 12.59
C ALA A 293 8.42 4.90 13.88
N ALA A 294 8.47 3.57 13.76
CA ALA A 294 8.33 2.68 14.92
C ALA A 294 9.58 2.62 15.78
N GLU A 295 9.37 2.52 17.09
CA GLU A 295 10.39 2.10 18.04
C GLU A 295 10.44 0.58 18.10
N VAL A 296 11.58 -0.01 17.77
CA VAL A 296 11.83 -1.45 17.85
C VAL A 296 13.26 -1.72 18.32
N LYS A 297 13.49 -2.87 18.95
CA LYS A 297 14.81 -3.30 19.37
C LYS A 297 15.70 -3.79 18.22
N HIS A 298 15.08 -4.22 17.12
CA HIS A 298 15.80 -4.76 15.95
C HIS A 298 15.10 -4.37 14.65
N PRO A 299 15.80 -3.89 13.60
CA PRO A 299 15.20 -3.49 12.32
C PRO A 299 14.32 -4.56 11.67
N VAL A 300 14.66 -5.84 11.79
CA VAL A 300 13.93 -6.98 11.25
C VAL A 300 12.51 -7.10 11.83
N SER A 301 12.26 -6.63 13.06
CA SER A 301 10.92 -6.67 13.65
C SER A 301 9.90 -5.92 12.80
N GLN A 302 10.24 -4.72 12.31
CA GLN A 302 9.35 -3.99 11.40
C GLN A 302 9.30 -4.61 9.99
N GLY A 303 10.39 -5.19 9.51
CA GLY A 303 10.35 -5.97 8.27
C GLY A 303 9.29 -7.08 8.32
N MET A 304 9.28 -7.85 9.42
CA MET A 304 8.29 -8.91 9.64
C MET A 304 6.86 -8.38 9.79
N ILE A 305 6.68 -7.28 10.51
CA ILE A 305 5.36 -6.68 10.75
C ILE A 305 4.77 -6.12 9.45
N GLN A 306 5.55 -5.43 8.63
CA GLN A 306 5.08 -4.87 7.36
C GLN A 306 4.82 -5.96 6.30
N MET A 307 5.59 -7.04 6.31
CA MET A 307 5.33 -8.24 5.52
C MET A 307 3.95 -8.85 5.84
N LEU A 308 3.58 -8.89 7.13
CA LEU A 308 2.25 -9.34 7.55
C LEU A 308 1.14 -8.40 7.04
N GLY A 309 1.42 -7.09 6.93
CA GLY A 309 0.49 -6.13 6.36
C GLY A 309 0.11 -6.44 4.90
N VAL A 310 1.07 -6.86 4.07
CA VAL A 310 0.83 -7.31 2.68
C VAL A 310 -0.12 -8.51 2.64
N PHE A 311 0.10 -9.48 3.54
CA PHE A 311 -0.76 -10.66 3.64
C PHE A 311 -2.20 -10.28 4.03
N VAL A 312 -2.37 -9.46 5.06
CA VAL A 312 -3.70 -9.02 5.52
C VAL A 312 -4.42 -8.25 4.41
N ASP A 313 -3.73 -7.31 3.77
CA ASP A 313 -4.29 -6.49 2.71
C ASP A 313 -4.81 -7.33 1.53
N THR A 314 -3.94 -8.10 0.92
CA THR A 314 -4.25 -8.73 -0.37
C THR A 314 -4.81 -10.14 -0.21
N ILE A 315 -4.17 -11.00 0.61
CA ILE A 315 -4.64 -12.39 0.75
C ILE A 315 -5.96 -12.45 1.53
N ILE A 316 -6.18 -11.54 2.47
CA ILE A 316 -7.46 -11.52 3.22
C ILE A 316 -8.44 -10.54 2.58
N VAL A 317 -8.16 -9.23 2.62
CA VAL A 317 -9.16 -8.20 2.28
C VAL A 317 -9.50 -8.19 0.78
N CYS A 318 -8.50 -8.21 -0.12
CA CYS A 318 -8.78 -8.26 -1.56
C CYS A 318 -9.46 -9.56 -1.97
N SER A 319 -9.13 -10.71 -1.32
CA SER A 319 -9.83 -11.97 -1.60
C SER A 319 -11.31 -11.91 -1.22
N CYS A 320 -11.66 -11.23 -0.13
CA CYS A 320 -13.06 -11.01 0.23
C CYS A 320 -13.82 -10.30 -0.90
N THR A 321 -13.26 -9.22 -1.44
CA THR A 321 -13.86 -8.51 -2.58
C THR A 321 -13.93 -9.38 -3.83
N ALA A 322 -12.85 -10.13 -4.11
CA ALA A 322 -12.83 -11.03 -5.26
C ALA A 322 -13.96 -12.07 -5.18
N PHE A 323 -14.18 -12.69 -4.03
CA PHE A 323 -15.28 -13.64 -3.84
C PHE A 323 -16.65 -12.97 -3.96
N ILE A 324 -16.82 -11.77 -3.38
CA ILE A 324 -18.08 -11.00 -3.51
C ILE A 324 -18.39 -10.73 -4.99
N VAL A 325 -17.40 -10.25 -5.76
CA VAL A 325 -17.60 -9.90 -7.18
C VAL A 325 -17.78 -11.15 -8.04
N LEU A 326 -17.03 -12.22 -7.80
CA LEU A 326 -17.10 -13.44 -8.60
C LEU A 326 -18.33 -14.31 -8.30
N THR A 327 -18.98 -14.13 -7.16
CA THR A 327 -20.29 -14.74 -6.86
C THR A 327 -21.47 -13.95 -7.44
N TYR A 328 -21.22 -12.75 -8.00
CA TYR A 328 -22.24 -11.98 -8.70
C TYR A 328 -22.51 -12.57 -10.07
N GLN A 329 -23.67 -13.20 -10.24
CA GLN A 329 -24.01 -13.99 -11.42
C GLN A 329 -24.63 -13.18 -12.58
N GLN A 330 -24.73 -11.86 -12.45
CA GLN A 330 -25.27 -11.01 -13.51
C GLN A 330 -24.14 -10.48 -14.41
N PRO A 331 -24.44 -10.17 -15.68
CA PRO A 331 -23.48 -9.50 -16.54
C PRO A 331 -23.02 -8.17 -15.95
N TYR A 332 -21.73 -7.90 -15.99
CA TYR A 332 -21.18 -6.65 -15.41
C TYR A 332 -21.61 -5.40 -16.20
N GLY A 333 -21.96 -5.51 -17.50
CA GLY A 333 -22.33 -4.39 -18.34
C GLY A 333 -21.30 -3.25 -18.24
N ASP A 334 -21.77 -2.04 -17.95
CA ASP A 334 -20.92 -0.86 -17.74
C ASP A 334 -20.40 -0.70 -16.29
N LEU A 335 -20.82 -1.59 -15.39
CA LEU A 335 -20.39 -1.55 -14.00
C LEU A 335 -18.88 -1.84 -13.89
N SER A 336 -18.18 -1.04 -13.10
CA SER A 336 -16.75 -1.19 -12.81
C SER A 336 -16.42 -0.62 -11.43
N GLY A 337 -15.27 -0.99 -10.89
CA GLY A 337 -14.79 -0.43 -9.62
C GLY A 337 -15.77 -0.61 -8.47
N ALA A 338 -15.95 0.44 -7.68
CA ALA A 338 -16.83 0.43 -6.51
C ALA A 338 -18.31 0.15 -6.86
N ALA A 339 -18.78 0.60 -8.03
CA ALA A 339 -20.14 0.35 -8.48
C ALA A 339 -20.41 -1.13 -8.74
N LEU A 340 -19.45 -1.86 -9.30
CA LEU A 340 -19.55 -3.31 -9.49
C LEU A 340 -19.60 -4.05 -8.15
N THR A 341 -18.74 -3.70 -7.20
CA THR A 341 -18.76 -4.29 -5.86
C THR A 341 -20.06 -3.98 -5.13
N GLN A 342 -20.58 -2.76 -5.29
CA GLN A 342 -21.87 -2.35 -4.70
C GLN A 342 -23.03 -3.19 -5.26
N ALA A 343 -23.11 -3.34 -6.59
CA ALA A 343 -24.13 -4.17 -7.22
C ALA A 343 -24.04 -5.63 -6.76
N ALA A 344 -22.82 -6.17 -6.64
CA ALA A 344 -22.61 -7.52 -6.13
C ALA A 344 -23.10 -7.69 -4.68
N ILE A 345 -22.82 -6.76 -3.78
CA ILE A 345 -23.30 -6.80 -2.39
C ILE A 345 -24.84 -6.65 -2.36
N VAL A 346 -25.40 -5.67 -3.07
CA VAL A 346 -26.86 -5.43 -3.10
C VAL A 346 -27.62 -6.67 -3.58
N SER A 347 -27.10 -7.38 -4.59
CA SER A 347 -27.72 -8.62 -5.08
C SER A 347 -27.78 -9.74 -4.04
N GLN A 348 -26.90 -9.72 -3.03
CA GLN A 348 -26.80 -10.76 -2.00
C GLN A 348 -27.54 -10.41 -0.71
N VAL A 349 -27.56 -9.15 -0.32
CA VAL A 349 -28.08 -8.72 0.98
C VAL A 349 -29.24 -7.72 0.86
N GLY A 350 -29.60 -7.28 -0.36
CA GLY A 350 -30.65 -6.30 -0.61
C GLY A 350 -30.14 -4.84 -0.56
N GLU A 351 -31.06 -3.90 -0.73
CA GLU A 351 -30.78 -2.45 -0.92
C GLU A 351 -29.95 -1.81 0.20
N TRP A 352 -30.06 -2.30 1.44
CA TRP A 352 -29.26 -1.76 2.53
C TRP A 352 -27.74 -1.96 2.32
N GLY A 353 -27.37 -2.95 1.50
CA GLY A 353 -25.99 -3.24 1.12
C GLY A 353 -25.28 -2.08 0.45
N ALA A 354 -26.01 -1.23 -0.28
CA ALA A 354 -25.47 -0.03 -0.91
C ALA A 354 -24.97 0.98 0.14
N GLY A 355 -25.79 1.28 1.14
CA GLY A 355 -25.41 2.17 2.23
C GLY A 355 -24.30 1.60 3.11
N PHE A 356 -24.34 0.29 3.36
CA PHE A 356 -23.30 -0.40 4.10
C PHE A 356 -21.94 -0.27 3.38
N LEU A 357 -21.88 -0.57 2.07
CA LEU A 357 -20.63 -0.46 1.32
C LEU A 357 -20.14 0.98 1.28
N ALA A 358 -21.02 1.97 1.10
CA ALA A 358 -20.64 3.37 1.12
C ALA A 358 -19.98 3.77 2.46
N ALA A 359 -20.55 3.31 3.59
CA ALA A 359 -19.99 3.56 4.92
C ALA A 359 -18.63 2.87 5.12
N ILE A 360 -18.49 1.61 4.71
CA ILE A 360 -17.22 0.87 4.78
C ILE A 360 -16.17 1.50 3.88
N LEU A 361 -16.54 1.85 2.65
CA LEU A 361 -15.63 2.46 1.69
C LEU A 361 -15.19 3.85 2.14
N PHE A 362 -16.10 4.61 2.78
CA PHE A 362 -15.72 5.83 3.46
C PHE A 362 -14.62 5.59 4.50
N MET A 363 -14.76 4.59 5.36
CA MET A 363 -13.75 4.27 6.38
C MET A 363 -12.42 3.84 5.74
N PHE A 364 -12.45 2.97 4.72
CA PHE A 364 -11.28 2.51 3.99
C PHE A 364 -10.54 3.67 3.33
N ALA A 365 -11.24 4.44 2.52
CA ALA A 365 -10.66 5.56 1.78
C ALA A 365 -10.20 6.69 2.71
N PHE A 366 -10.95 7.00 3.76
CA PHE A 366 -10.57 8.02 4.74
C PHE A 366 -9.31 7.61 5.53
N SER A 367 -9.19 6.34 5.94
CA SER A 367 -7.97 5.86 6.58
C SER A 367 -6.77 5.95 5.63
N THR A 368 -6.99 5.70 4.33
CA THR A 368 -5.94 5.83 3.31
C THR A 368 -5.53 7.29 3.11
N VAL A 369 -6.46 8.23 3.09
CA VAL A 369 -6.16 9.69 3.03
C VAL A 369 -5.20 10.09 4.15
N ILE A 370 -5.50 9.74 5.39
CA ILE A 370 -4.62 10.11 6.52
C ILE A 370 -3.29 9.34 6.52
N GLY A 371 -3.27 8.09 6.06
CA GLY A 371 -2.07 7.26 5.93
C GLY A 371 -1.12 7.78 4.84
N ASN A 372 -1.67 8.06 3.67
CA ASN A 372 -0.96 8.63 2.52
C ASN A 372 -0.32 9.98 2.86
N TYR A 373 -1.09 10.85 3.51
CA TYR A 373 -0.58 12.12 4.02
C TYR A 373 0.67 11.93 4.89
N ALA A 374 0.66 10.96 5.83
CA ALA A 374 1.80 10.74 6.73
C ALA A 374 3.07 10.33 5.95
N TYR A 375 2.94 9.53 4.89
CA TYR A 375 4.06 9.17 4.03
C TYR A 375 4.59 10.38 3.25
N ALA A 376 3.68 11.16 2.68
CA ALA A 376 4.05 12.36 1.92
C ALA A 376 4.70 13.43 2.83
N GLU A 377 4.18 13.66 4.04
CA GLU A 377 4.77 14.59 5.01
C GLU A 377 6.20 14.18 5.38
N SER A 378 6.47 12.90 5.61
CA SER A 378 7.83 12.40 5.90
C SER A 378 8.80 12.73 4.77
N ASN A 379 8.36 12.68 3.52
CA ASN A 379 9.19 13.00 2.35
C ASN A 379 9.33 14.51 2.11
N VAL A 380 8.31 15.31 2.41
CA VAL A 380 8.44 16.78 2.45
C VAL A 380 9.50 17.20 3.46
N GLN A 381 9.45 16.63 4.66
CA GLN A 381 10.41 16.90 5.72
C GLN A 381 11.82 16.39 5.41
N PHE A 382 11.96 15.31 4.61
CA PHE A 382 13.25 14.87 4.08
C PHE A 382 13.88 15.94 3.16
N ILE A 383 13.08 16.56 2.29
CA ILE A 383 13.57 17.62 1.39
C ILE A 383 13.88 18.89 2.17
N LYS A 384 12.96 19.33 3.02
CA LYS A 384 13.13 20.52 3.86
C LYS A 384 12.32 20.44 5.15
N SER A 385 13.01 20.19 6.25
CA SER A 385 12.41 20.20 7.58
C SER A 385 12.24 21.66 8.05
N HIS A 386 11.05 22.24 7.80
CA HIS A 386 10.72 23.59 8.22
C HIS A 386 9.20 23.67 8.45
N TRP A 387 8.78 24.25 9.59
CA TRP A 387 7.36 24.29 9.99
C TRP A 387 6.44 24.92 8.93
N LEU A 388 6.89 26.00 8.27
CA LEU A 388 6.10 26.69 7.25
C LEU A 388 5.90 25.82 6.00
N VAL A 389 6.94 25.06 5.57
CA VAL A 389 6.84 24.14 4.42
C VAL A 389 5.83 23.04 4.73
N THR A 390 5.89 22.47 5.91
CA THR A 390 4.92 21.45 6.36
C THR A 390 3.50 22.03 6.46
N ALA A 391 3.35 23.28 6.98
CA ALA A 391 2.04 23.93 7.07
C ALA A 391 1.44 24.20 5.68
N VAL A 392 2.24 24.74 4.75
CA VAL A 392 1.81 24.95 3.35
C VAL A 392 1.42 23.62 2.70
N PHE A 393 2.22 22.58 2.88
CA PHE A 393 1.90 21.25 2.34
C PHE A 393 0.58 20.71 2.91
N ARG A 394 0.32 20.86 4.21
CA ARG A 394 -0.97 20.47 4.83
C ARG A 394 -2.16 21.18 4.18
N MET A 395 -2.03 22.49 3.95
CA MET A 395 -3.09 23.26 3.29
C MET A 395 -3.30 22.81 1.84
N LEU A 396 -2.23 22.50 1.10
CA LEU A 396 -2.32 21.97 -0.25
C LEU A 396 -3.01 20.60 -0.29
N VAL A 397 -2.68 19.70 0.64
CA VAL A 397 -3.36 18.39 0.74
C VAL A 397 -4.83 18.56 1.06
N LEU A 398 -5.22 19.44 1.99
CA LEU A 398 -6.63 19.71 2.30
C LEU A 398 -7.40 20.29 1.10
N ALA A 399 -6.78 21.22 0.38
CA ALA A 399 -7.36 21.74 -0.86
C ALA A 399 -7.53 20.62 -1.92
N TRP A 400 -6.55 19.70 -1.99
CA TRP A 400 -6.59 18.59 -2.92
C TRP A 400 -7.61 17.51 -2.52
N VAL A 401 -7.81 17.26 -1.24
CA VAL A 401 -8.89 16.40 -0.70
C VAL A 401 -10.27 16.91 -1.15
N TYR A 402 -10.50 18.24 -1.04
CA TYR A 402 -11.73 18.83 -1.56
C TYR A 402 -11.82 18.73 -3.08
N PHE A 403 -10.77 19.10 -3.80
CA PHE A 403 -10.71 19.03 -5.25
C PHE A 403 -11.00 17.61 -5.76
N GLY A 404 -10.35 16.58 -5.18
CA GLY A 404 -10.56 15.19 -5.55
C GLY A 404 -12.02 14.73 -5.35
N ALA A 405 -12.70 15.22 -4.32
CA ALA A 405 -14.09 14.88 -4.07
C ALA A 405 -15.05 15.45 -5.12
N VAL A 406 -14.78 16.66 -5.65
CA VAL A 406 -15.70 17.39 -6.56
C VAL A 406 -15.30 17.28 -8.04
N ALA A 407 -14.04 16.94 -8.33
CA ALA A 407 -13.55 16.88 -9.69
C ALA A 407 -13.92 15.55 -10.36
N ASN A 408 -14.45 15.62 -11.55
CA ASN A 408 -14.54 14.46 -12.42
C ASN A 408 -13.21 14.30 -13.16
N VAL A 409 -12.34 13.39 -12.70
CA VAL A 409 -11.01 13.17 -13.28
C VAL A 409 -10.97 11.77 -13.89
N PRO A 410 -11.31 11.63 -15.19
CA PRO A 410 -11.33 10.33 -15.88
C PRO A 410 -9.99 9.60 -15.84
N LEU A 411 -8.89 10.37 -15.71
CA LEU A 411 -7.50 9.90 -15.77
C LEU A 411 -6.90 9.48 -14.43
N VAL A 412 -7.63 9.62 -13.32
CA VAL A 412 -7.03 9.48 -11.99
C VAL A 412 -6.38 8.11 -11.76
N TRP A 413 -6.96 7.04 -12.29
CA TRP A 413 -6.40 5.70 -12.19
C TRP A 413 -5.14 5.49 -13.04
N ASP A 414 -5.10 6.05 -14.27
CA ASP A 414 -3.93 5.96 -15.14
C ASP A 414 -2.76 6.79 -14.60
N MET A 415 -3.07 7.97 -14.01
CA MET A 415 -2.08 8.77 -13.30
C MET A 415 -1.57 8.06 -12.05
N ALA A 416 -2.43 7.34 -11.33
CA ALA A 416 -2.04 6.53 -10.18
C ALA A 416 -1.11 5.39 -10.60
N ASP A 417 -1.42 4.69 -11.68
CA ASP A 417 -0.56 3.65 -12.25
C ASP A 417 0.81 4.22 -12.66
N MET A 418 0.86 5.40 -13.29
CA MET A 418 2.11 6.05 -13.67
C MET A 418 2.94 6.45 -12.44
N ALA A 419 2.32 7.10 -11.48
CA ALA A 419 3.03 7.61 -10.31
C ALA A 419 3.61 6.47 -9.45
N MET A 420 2.81 5.42 -9.18
CA MET A 420 3.29 4.26 -8.42
C MET A 420 4.34 3.46 -9.18
N GLY A 421 4.22 3.37 -10.51
CA GLY A 421 5.21 2.68 -11.34
C GLY A 421 6.59 3.34 -11.27
N ILE A 422 6.65 4.67 -11.35
CA ILE A 422 7.90 5.43 -11.20
C ILE A 422 8.53 5.18 -9.82
N MET A 423 7.73 5.24 -8.75
CA MET A 423 8.19 4.96 -7.39
C MET A 423 8.75 3.54 -7.27
N ALA A 424 8.01 2.55 -7.77
CA ALA A 424 8.39 1.15 -7.68
C ALA A 424 9.72 0.87 -8.42
N TRP A 425 9.95 1.44 -9.60
CA TRP A 425 11.21 1.32 -10.31
C TRP A 425 12.39 1.84 -9.50
N ILE A 426 12.28 3.06 -8.96
CA ILE A 426 13.36 3.66 -8.16
C ILE A 426 13.63 2.81 -6.92
N ASN A 427 12.56 2.40 -6.22
CA ASN A 427 12.68 1.66 -4.99
C ASN A 427 13.23 0.24 -5.18
N LEU A 428 12.71 -0.51 -6.15
CA LEU A 428 13.17 -1.89 -6.41
C LEU A 428 14.65 -1.93 -6.75
N VAL A 429 15.14 -1.01 -7.59
CA VAL A 429 16.59 -0.90 -7.86
C VAL A 429 17.35 -0.63 -6.57
N ALA A 430 16.88 0.30 -5.75
CA ALA A 430 17.56 0.66 -4.50
C ALA A 430 17.61 -0.50 -3.51
N ILE A 431 16.48 -1.20 -3.29
CA ILE A 431 16.46 -2.32 -2.34
C ILE A 431 17.20 -3.57 -2.84
N LEU A 432 17.27 -3.80 -4.15
CA LEU A 432 18.13 -4.83 -4.72
C LEU A 432 19.61 -4.55 -4.43
N LEU A 433 20.07 -3.32 -4.63
CA LEU A 433 21.46 -2.91 -4.35
C LEU A 433 21.78 -2.92 -2.85
N LEU A 434 20.81 -2.63 -1.98
CA LEU A 434 20.97 -2.60 -0.53
C LEU A 434 20.61 -3.93 0.15
N SER A 435 20.11 -4.92 -0.58
CA SER A 435 19.65 -6.20 -0.05
C SER A 435 20.69 -6.95 0.80
N PRO A 436 22.02 -6.89 0.53
CA PRO A 436 23.01 -7.52 1.40
C PRO A 436 22.95 -7.04 2.86
N LEU A 437 22.54 -5.78 3.08
CA LEU A 437 22.36 -5.24 4.44
C LEU A 437 21.13 -5.85 5.11
N ALA A 438 20.03 -6.00 4.39
CA ALA A 438 18.84 -6.67 4.93
C ALA A 438 19.10 -8.14 5.25
N PHE A 439 19.90 -8.84 4.42
CA PHE A 439 20.29 -10.23 4.68
C PHE A 439 21.21 -10.35 5.89
N LEU A 440 22.13 -9.39 6.10
CA LEU A 440 22.95 -9.32 7.30
C LEU A 440 22.07 -9.14 8.54
N LEU A 441 21.11 -8.20 8.52
CA LEU A 441 20.17 -8.00 9.63
C LEU A 441 19.35 -9.26 9.93
N LEU A 442 18.85 -9.95 8.90
CA LEU A 442 18.10 -11.20 9.07
C LEU A 442 18.96 -12.30 9.70
N LYS A 443 20.23 -12.39 9.28
CA LYS A 443 21.20 -13.34 9.85
C LYS A 443 21.47 -13.06 11.33
N ASP A 444 21.68 -11.79 11.69
CA ASP A 444 21.87 -11.37 13.09
C ASP A 444 20.65 -11.71 13.95
N TYR A 445 19.46 -11.29 13.48
CA TYR A 445 18.20 -11.57 14.17
C TYR A 445 17.97 -13.06 14.43
N THR A 446 18.14 -13.87 13.38
CA THR A 446 17.92 -15.33 13.49
C THR A 446 18.97 -16.04 14.33
N ALA A 447 20.21 -15.55 14.34
CA ALA A 447 21.25 -16.08 15.22
C ALA A 447 20.92 -15.82 16.69
N LYS A 448 20.50 -14.62 17.04
CA LYS A 448 20.09 -14.24 18.41
C LYS A 448 18.87 -15.04 18.88
N LEU A 449 17.89 -15.27 17.99
CA LEU A 449 16.74 -16.15 18.29
C LEU A 449 17.16 -17.59 18.60
N LYS A 450 18.10 -18.17 17.82
CA LYS A 450 18.59 -19.53 18.05
C LYS A 450 19.32 -19.68 19.39
N MET A 451 19.91 -18.59 19.89
CA MET A 451 20.54 -18.56 21.22
C MET A 451 19.52 -18.38 22.37
N GLY A 452 18.22 -18.32 22.08
CA GLY A 452 17.18 -18.07 23.08
C GLY A 452 17.15 -16.63 23.61
N LYS A 453 17.84 -15.68 22.94
CA LYS A 453 17.89 -14.27 23.32
C LYS A 453 16.77 -13.49 22.62
N ASP A 454 16.27 -12.44 23.27
CA ASP A 454 15.42 -11.45 22.60
C ASP A 454 16.32 -10.64 21.63
N PRO A 455 16.04 -10.65 20.31
CA PRO A 455 16.93 -10.00 19.35
C PRO A 455 16.98 -8.47 19.54
N GLU A 456 18.14 -7.95 19.83
CA GLU A 456 18.46 -6.53 19.91
C GLU A 456 19.58 -6.21 18.92
N PHE A 457 19.42 -5.19 18.10
CA PHE A 457 20.45 -4.77 17.16
C PHE A 457 21.36 -3.72 17.79
N LYS A 458 22.68 -3.95 17.70
CA LYS A 458 23.71 -3.00 18.19
C LYS A 458 24.70 -2.72 17.08
N LEU A 459 24.80 -1.47 16.68
CA LEU A 459 25.74 -1.04 15.64
C LEU A 459 27.20 -1.35 16.00
N SER A 460 27.52 -1.42 17.30
CA SER A 460 28.85 -1.81 17.80
C SER A 460 29.27 -3.23 17.41
N GLU A 461 28.31 -4.13 17.21
CA GLU A 461 28.56 -5.51 16.77
C GLU A 461 28.83 -5.61 15.25
N HIS A 462 28.61 -4.50 14.51
CA HIS A 462 28.73 -4.44 13.04
C HIS A 462 29.61 -3.26 12.59
N PRO A 463 30.94 -3.29 12.82
CA PRO A 463 31.84 -2.16 12.54
C PRO A 463 31.81 -1.68 11.08
N GLY A 464 31.56 -2.60 10.13
CA GLY A 464 31.43 -2.27 8.70
C GLY A 464 30.25 -1.37 8.36
N LEU A 465 29.22 -1.31 9.21
CA LEU A 465 28.03 -0.46 9.02
C LEU A 465 28.22 0.95 9.58
N LYS A 466 29.13 1.18 10.53
CA LYS A 466 29.35 2.48 11.17
C LYS A 466 29.61 3.64 10.20
N ARG A 467 30.23 3.35 9.04
CA ARG A 467 30.50 4.37 8.01
C ARG A 467 29.27 4.77 7.21
N LYS A 468 28.24 3.92 7.14
CA LYS A 468 27.01 4.14 6.36
C LYS A 468 25.87 4.65 7.20
N ILE A 469 25.81 4.26 8.46
CA ILE A 469 24.72 4.62 9.36
C ILE A 469 25.16 5.84 10.18
N LYS A 470 24.48 6.96 9.93
CA LYS A 470 24.76 8.24 10.63
C LYS A 470 23.83 8.48 11.83
N SER A 471 22.94 7.54 12.09
CA SER A 471 21.95 7.62 13.16
C SER A 471 22.57 7.20 14.50
N ASP A 472 22.19 7.86 15.57
CA ASP A 472 22.52 7.57 16.97
C ASP A 472 21.54 6.59 17.64
N ILE A 473 20.67 5.98 16.84
CA ILE A 473 19.55 5.14 17.34
C ILE A 473 20.02 3.70 17.65
N TRP A 474 21.06 3.18 16.95
CA TRP A 474 21.49 1.79 17.01
C TRP A 474 22.83 1.55 17.71
#